data_045c49121f24c2e49f1aee02788ba949
#
_entry.id   045c49121f24c2e49f1aee02788ba949
#
_cell.length_a   1.000
_cell.length_b   1.000
_cell.length_c   1.000
_cell.angle_alpha   90.00
_cell.angle_beta   90.00
_cell.angle_gamma   90.00
#
_symmetry.space_group_name_H-M   'P 1'
#
loop_
_entity.id
_entity.type
_entity.pdbx_description
1 polymer ?
#
loop_
_entity_poly.entity_id
_entity_poly.type
_entity_poly.pdbx_seq_one_letter_code
_entity_poly.pdbx_strand_id
1 'polypeptide(L)'
;MRSKNETYNISLHHSVIDKLSNDTKKSEVDHVEAIVIVTLLVVIMIISLFGNLIVVVIVTKKRRMQTFTNWMILNLSIADLWVALLSIPLEIPMELNNKRWIYGKTFCSIFYPLQTSCVYGSVFTLVALSFSRFWAIVKPFNRQPNIFMAKVLIGFIWICSFIVVIPYMSVLNYSEDDNGVQHCGEKWTNTQKRTYTIALFLFQYVFPLTIICMAYIYIIRELCYRKKTENNNCKIKQLETKKVVKLLCIITMTFAICVLPYHIFALCVEFGALDEEKNNIISLICYIFLYTNSALNPVIYNIFNAEFRESFKELYRTVIIFIFYNIDSEKNIGFFSKRRRSCAPSSRTSKYSEDTFTKSRNSRFTQTFNKMASHSLITVDIDTCQ
;
A
#
# COMPACT_ATOMS: atom_id res chain seq x y z
N MET A 1 -47.39 11.58 -53.76
CA MET A 1 -47.34 11.39 -52.28
C MET A 1 -46.65 10.10 -51.82
N ARG A 2 -46.63 9.02 -52.57
CA ARG A 2 -46.00 7.74 -52.19
C ARG A 2 -44.45 7.79 -52.08
N SER A 3 -43.78 8.54 -52.96
CA SER A 3 -42.29 8.62 -53.02
C SER A 3 -41.67 9.35 -51.81
N LYS A 4 -42.36 10.34 -51.23
CA LYS A 4 -41.84 11.09 -50.05
C LYS A 4 -41.88 10.25 -48.76
N ASN A 5 -42.82 9.32 -48.60
CA ASN A 5 -42.92 8.46 -47.42
C ASN A 5 -41.87 7.33 -47.43
N GLU A 6 -41.48 6.83 -48.61
CA GLU A 6 -40.42 5.83 -48.70
C GLU A 6 -39.05 6.40 -48.39
N THR A 7 -38.72 7.62 -48.86
CA THR A 7 -37.45 8.31 -48.54
C THR A 7 -37.36 8.68 -47.08
N TYR A 8 -38.46 9.09 -46.43
CA TYR A 8 -38.50 9.39 -45.00
C TYR A 8 -38.30 8.12 -44.15
N ASN A 9 -38.92 6.99 -44.51
CA ASN A 9 -38.75 5.73 -43.82
C ASN A 9 -37.30 5.17 -43.93
N ILE A 10 -36.66 5.31 -45.10
CA ILE A 10 -35.26 4.88 -45.30
C ILE A 10 -34.30 5.77 -44.45
N SER A 11 -34.50 7.06 -44.41
CA SER A 11 -33.71 7.97 -43.61
C SER A 11 -33.87 7.70 -42.09
N LEU A 12 -35.09 7.41 -41.65
CA LEU A 12 -35.35 7.03 -40.26
C LEU A 12 -34.69 5.69 -39.91
N HIS A 13 -34.75 4.70 -40.82
CA HIS A 13 -34.13 3.41 -40.61
C HIS A 13 -32.60 3.46 -40.56
N HIS A 14 -31.96 4.29 -41.40
CA HIS A 14 -30.51 4.55 -41.31
C HIS A 14 -30.12 5.24 -40.00
N SER A 15 -30.86 6.25 -39.56
CA SER A 15 -30.57 6.96 -38.29
C SER A 15 -30.72 6.03 -37.08
N VAL A 16 -31.65 5.08 -37.10
CA VAL A 16 -31.82 4.08 -36.02
C VAL A 16 -30.69 3.04 -36.05
N ILE A 17 -30.27 2.56 -37.23
CA ILE A 17 -29.15 1.63 -37.38
C ILE A 17 -27.83 2.29 -36.91
N ASP A 18 -27.56 3.53 -37.33
CA ASP A 18 -26.37 4.27 -36.92
C ASP A 18 -26.34 4.52 -35.40
N LYS A 19 -27.49 4.80 -34.82
CA LYS A 19 -27.61 4.97 -33.35
C LYS A 19 -27.37 3.65 -32.63
N LEU A 20 -27.97 2.54 -33.06
CA LEU A 20 -27.74 1.21 -32.50
C LEU A 20 -26.28 0.76 -32.66
N SER A 21 -25.67 1.02 -33.83
CA SER A 21 -24.26 0.71 -34.09
C SER A 21 -23.32 1.54 -33.18
N ASN A 22 -23.64 2.82 -32.94
CA ASN A 22 -22.87 3.68 -32.03
C ASN A 22 -23.05 3.26 -30.58
N ASP A 23 -24.28 2.87 -30.17
CA ASP A 23 -24.55 2.39 -28.80
C ASP A 23 -23.86 1.06 -28.50
N THR A 24 -23.83 0.11 -29.48
CA THR A 24 -23.10 -1.14 -29.33
C THR A 24 -21.59 -0.92 -29.27
N LYS A 25 -21.05 -0.04 -30.11
CA LYS A 25 -19.62 0.28 -30.14
C LYS A 25 -19.17 1.00 -28.88
N LYS A 26 -20.01 1.88 -28.32
CA LYS A 26 -19.78 2.55 -27.05
C LYS A 26 -19.77 1.53 -25.89
N SER A 27 -20.73 0.60 -25.86
CA SER A 27 -20.79 -0.47 -24.85
C SER A 27 -19.55 -1.36 -24.86
N GLU A 28 -19.02 -1.72 -26.05
CA GLU A 28 -17.77 -2.53 -26.16
C GLU A 28 -16.56 -1.75 -25.63
N VAL A 29 -16.45 -0.47 -25.92
CA VAL A 29 -15.35 0.40 -25.44
C VAL A 29 -15.42 0.51 -23.91
N ASP A 30 -16.60 0.76 -23.35
CA ASP A 30 -16.80 0.87 -21.89
C ASP A 30 -16.42 -0.43 -21.18
N HIS A 31 -16.70 -1.61 -21.77
CA HIS A 31 -16.29 -2.91 -21.22
C HIS A 31 -14.77 -3.13 -21.24
N VAL A 32 -14.10 -2.77 -22.34
CA VAL A 32 -12.63 -2.89 -22.44
C VAL A 32 -11.93 -1.97 -21.44
N GLU A 33 -12.40 -0.74 -21.29
CA GLU A 33 -11.88 0.20 -20.31
C GLU A 33 -12.03 -0.33 -18.89
N ALA A 34 -13.20 -0.84 -18.51
CA ALA A 34 -13.43 -1.44 -17.19
C ALA A 34 -12.48 -2.62 -16.92
N ILE A 35 -12.26 -3.51 -17.89
CA ILE A 35 -11.33 -4.63 -17.76
C ILE A 35 -9.90 -4.15 -17.53
N VAL A 36 -9.43 -3.16 -18.29
CA VAL A 36 -8.07 -2.60 -18.15
C VAL A 36 -7.89 -2.01 -16.77
N ILE A 37 -8.84 -1.21 -16.31
CA ILE A 37 -8.79 -0.54 -15.00
C ILE A 37 -8.80 -1.54 -13.86
N VAL A 38 -9.72 -2.50 -13.87
CA VAL A 38 -9.79 -3.56 -12.86
C VAL A 38 -8.49 -4.36 -12.83
N THR A 39 -7.93 -4.68 -14.00
CA THR A 39 -6.64 -5.38 -14.08
C THR A 39 -5.51 -4.57 -13.43
N LEU A 40 -5.43 -3.27 -13.71
CA LEU A 40 -4.44 -2.38 -13.08
C LEU A 40 -4.63 -2.31 -11.56
N LEU A 41 -5.86 -2.13 -11.09
CA LEU A 41 -6.17 -2.10 -9.66
C LEU A 41 -5.78 -3.41 -8.95
N VAL A 42 -6.05 -4.57 -9.56
CA VAL A 42 -5.66 -5.88 -9.02
C VAL A 42 -4.13 -6.02 -8.97
N VAL A 43 -3.41 -5.59 -9.99
CA VAL A 43 -1.93 -5.62 -9.99
C VAL A 43 -1.37 -4.71 -8.90
N ILE A 44 -1.88 -3.49 -8.76
CA ILE A 44 -1.49 -2.55 -7.71
C ILE A 44 -1.77 -3.15 -6.33
N MET A 45 -2.95 -3.74 -6.14
CA MET A 45 -3.35 -4.40 -4.90
C MET A 45 -2.37 -5.52 -4.51
N ILE A 46 -2.03 -6.40 -5.46
CA ILE A 46 -1.11 -7.52 -5.22
C ILE A 46 0.28 -7.01 -4.82
N ILE A 47 0.83 -6.04 -5.56
CA ILE A 47 2.14 -5.46 -5.28
C ILE A 47 2.14 -4.77 -3.90
N SER A 48 1.10 -3.98 -3.61
CA SER A 48 0.95 -3.28 -2.34
C SER A 48 0.81 -4.26 -1.18
N LEU A 49 -0.06 -5.27 -1.31
CA LEU A 49 -0.32 -6.27 -0.27
C LEU A 49 0.94 -7.04 0.09
N PHE A 50 1.56 -7.71 -0.89
CA PHE A 50 2.73 -8.56 -0.63
C PHE A 50 3.96 -7.72 -0.26
N GLY A 51 4.18 -6.61 -0.94
CA GLY A 51 5.32 -5.73 -0.67
C GLY A 51 5.30 -5.16 0.74
N ASN A 52 4.18 -4.59 1.17
CA ASN A 52 4.04 -3.99 2.50
C ASN A 52 4.00 -5.05 3.61
N LEU A 53 3.38 -6.23 3.37
CA LEU A 53 3.42 -7.34 4.32
C LEU A 53 4.86 -7.80 4.59
N ILE A 54 5.69 -7.90 3.55
CA ILE A 54 7.11 -8.24 3.70
C ILE A 54 7.85 -7.20 4.54
N VAL A 55 7.59 -5.90 4.32
CA VAL A 55 8.18 -4.82 5.14
C VAL A 55 7.78 -4.97 6.61
N VAL A 56 6.50 -5.23 6.89
CA VAL A 56 6.00 -5.49 8.26
C VAL A 56 6.76 -6.65 8.90
N VAL A 57 6.89 -7.79 8.21
CA VAL A 57 7.60 -8.97 8.71
C VAL A 57 9.08 -8.66 8.98
N ILE A 58 9.77 -7.98 8.06
CA ILE A 58 11.18 -7.62 8.20
C ILE A 58 11.40 -6.75 9.43
N VAL A 59 10.65 -5.66 9.57
CA VAL A 59 10.85 -4.70 10.68
C VAL A 59 10.49 -5.30 12.03
N THR A 60 9.43 -6.12 12.10
CA THR A 60 8.99 -6.73 13.36
C THR A 60 9.86 -7.90 13.81
N LYS A 61 10.36 -8.72 12.88
CA LYS A 61 11.12 -9.95 13.20
C LYS A 61 12.61 -9.75 13.33
N LYS A 62 13.23 -8.81 12.59
CA LYS A 62 14.69 -8.61 12.60
C LYS A 62 15.09 -7.52 13.60
N ARG A 63 15.80 -7.87 14.66
CA ARG A 63 16.25 -6.92 15.70
C ARG A 63 17.08 -5.76 15.13
N ARG A 64 17.97 -6.01 14.15
CA ARG A 64 18.77 -4.95 13.50
C ARG A 64 17.93 -3.93 12.75
N MET A 65 16.71 -4.31 12.31
CA MET A 65 15.79 -3.43 11.62
C MET A 65 14.91 -2.59 12.55
N GLN A 66 14.99 -2.81 13.86
CA GLN A 66 14.18 -2.09 14.84
C GLN A 66 14.79 -0.73 15.20
N THR A 67 14.77 0.20 14.25
CA THR A 67 15.19 1.59 14.43
C THR A 67 13.99 2.53 14.40
N PHE A 68 14.13 3.77 14.89
CA PHE A 68 13.08 4.79 14.80
C PHE A 68 12.55 4.93 13.36
N THR A 69 13.45 5.07 12.37
CA THR A 69 13.09 5.25 10.96
C THR A 69 12.32 4.05 10.42
N ASN A 70 12.79 2.84 10.71
CA ASN A 70 12.14 1.63 10.23
C ASN A 70 10.77 1.40 10.89
N TRP A 71 10.56 1.87 12.14
CA TRP A 71 9.23 1.90 12.77
C TRP A 71 8.28 2.90 12.09
N MET A 72 8.78 4.04 11.62
CA MET A 72 7.98 4.95 10.81
C MET A 72 7.66 4.35 9.43
N ILE A 73 8.62 3.66 8.79
CA ILE A 73 8.39 2.90 7.56
C ILE A 73 7.36 1.78 7.77
N LEU A 74 7.41 1.08 8.91
CA LEU A 74 6.39 0.12 9.31
C LEU A 74 5.00 0.75 9.38
N ASN A 75 4.88 1.95 9.95
CA ASN A 75 3.62 2.67 10.03
C ASN A 75 3.07 3.04 8.64
N LEU A 76 3.92 3.49 7.72
CA LEU A 76 3.54 3.69 6.31
C LEU A 76 3.03 2.40 5.70
N SER A 77 3.76 1.28 5.89
CA SER A 77 3.36 -0.01 5.35
C SER A 77 2.03 -0.52 5.93
N ILE A 78 1.70 -0.21 7.18
CA ILE A 78 0.40 -0.54 7.77
C ILE A 78 -0.72 0.28 7.10
N ALA A 79 -0.53 1.58 6.88
CA ALA A 79 -1.49 2.41 6.16
C ALA A 79 -1.69 1.92 4.71
N ASP A 80 -0.61 1.54 4.01
CA ASP A 80 -0.66 0.98 2.66
C ASP A 80 -1.36 -0.38 2.59
N LEU A 81 -1.22 -1.22 3.62
CA LEU A 81 -1.97 -2.48 3.74
C LEU A 81 -3.47 -2.25 3.90
N TRP A 82 -3.90 -1.19 4.61
CA TRP A 82 -5.32 -0.81 4.68
C TRP A 82 -5.87 -0.45 3.30
N VAL A 83 -5.13 0.32 2.51
CA VAL A 83 -5.50 0.65 1.13
C VAL A 83 -5.63 -0.62 0.30
N ALA A 84 -4.66 -1.54 0.35
CA ALA A 84 -4.65 -2.76 -0.43
C ALA A 84 -5.73 -3.77 -0.02
N LEU A 85 -6.08 -3.85 1.28
CA LEU A 85 -7.02 -4.83 1.81
C LEU A 85 -8.47 -4.36 1.82
N LEU A 86 -8.70 -3.05 1.87
CA LEU A 86 -10.04 -2.49 1.95
C LEU A 86 -10.36 -1.56 0.79
N SER A 87 -9.54 -0.54 0.53
CA SER A 87 -9.92 0.49 -0.45
C SER A 87 -10.05 -0.11 -1.85
N ILE A 88 -9.02 -0.77 -2.34
CA ILE A 88 -9.04 -1.33 -3.70
C ILE A 88 -10.08 -2.45 -3.87
N PRO A 89 -10.21 -3.45 -2.95
CA PRO A 89 -11.23 -4.50 -3.09
C PRO A 89 -12.68 -4.00 -3.01
N LEU A 90 -12.94 -2.88 -2.32
CA LEU A 90 -14.28 -2.30 -2.27
C LEU A 90 -14.57 -1.38 -3.47
N GLU A 91 -13.54 -0.74 -4.03
CA GLU A 91 -13.65 0.12 -5.22
C GLU A 91 -14.00 -0.68 -6.47
N ILE A 92 -13.37 -1.85 -6.68
CA ILE A 92 -13.57 -2.68 -7.87
C ILE A 92 -15.05 -3.05 -8.11
N PRO A 93 -15.81 -3.61 -7.14
CA PRO A 93 -17.22 -3.92 -7.35
C PRO A 93 -18.10 -2.68 -7.54
N MET A 94 -17.78 -1.56 -6.92
CA MET A 94 -18.51 -0.29 -7.14
C MET A 94 -18.33 0.19 -8.59
N GLU A 95 -17.11 0.14 -9.10
CA GLU A 95 -16.83 0.52 -10.48
C GLU A 95 -17.56 -0.38 -11.48
N LEU A 96 -17.58 -1.69 -11.25
CA LEU A 96 -18.31 -2.66 -12.08
C LEU A 96 -19.85 -2.51 -11.98
N ASN A 97 -20.38 -1.91 -10.92
CA ASN A 97 -21.81 -1.68 -10.68
C ASN A 97 -22.24 -0.21 -10.91
N ASN A 98 -21.57 0.51 -11.82
CA ASN A 98 -21.88 1.92 -12.08
C ASN A 98 -21.87 2.80 -10.82
N LYS A 99 -20.87 2.66 -9.97
CA LYS A 99 -20.66 3.39 -8.71
C LYS A 99 -21.79 3.25 -7.68
N ARG A 100 -22.61 2.20 -7.78
CA ARG A 100 -23.65 1.92 -6.78
C ARG A 100 -23.03 1.39 -5.50
N TRP A 101 -23.48 1.92 -4.37
CA TRP A 101 -23.07 1.43 -3.06
C TRP A 101 -23.77 0.10 -2.75
N ILE A 102 -23.03 -0.93 -2.39
CA ILE A 102 -23.54 -2.29 -2.17
C ILE A 102 -23.22 -2.84 -0.76
N TYR A 103 -22.56 -2.03 0.08
CA TYR A 103 -22.02 -2.50 1.36
C TYR A 103 -22.85 -2.11 2.59
N GLY A 104 -24.00 -1.47 2.39
CA GLY A 104 -24.92 -1.06 3.45
C GLY A 104 -24.44 0.13 4.29
N LYS A 105 -25.27 0.52 5.26
CA LYS A 105 -25.10 1.75 6.04
C LYS A 105 -23.85 1.77 6.92
N THR A 106 -23.54 0.65 7.60
CA THR A 106 -22.42 0.59 8.54
C THR A 106 -21.07 0.80 7.82
N PHE A 107 -20.89 0.15 6.67
CA PHE A 107 -19.70 0.33 5.87
C PHE A 107 -19.58 1.75 5.30
N CYS A 108 -20.67 2.38 4.89
CA CYS A 108 -20.68 3.76 4.45
C CYS A 108 -20.10 4.71 5.52
N SER A 109 -20.50 4.55 6.77
CA SER A 109 -20.06 5.41 7.88
C SER A 109 -18.59 5.18 8.29
N ILE A 110 -17.99 4.03 7.98
CA ILE A 110 -16.65 3.67 8.46
C ILE A 110 -15.60 3.74 7.35
N PHE A 111 -15.94 3.32 6.14
CA PHE A 111 -15.00 3.08 5.06
C PHE A 111 -14.25 4.35 4.61
N TYR A 112 -14.98 5.37 4.17
CA TYR A 112 -14.36 6.59 3.67
C TYR A 112 -13.59 7.38 4.75
N PRO A 113 -14.10 7.52 6.00
CA PRO A 113 -13.34 8.10 7.09
C PRO A 113 -12.04 7.36 7.40
N LEU A 114 -12.08 6.03 7.41
CA LEU A 114 -10.89 5.21 7.67
C LEU A 114 -9.87 5.36 6.54
N GLN A 115 -10.30 5.33 5.28
CA GLN A 115 -9.44 5.56 4.12
C GLN A 115 -8.74 6.92 4.20
N THR A 116 -9.49 7.98 4.48
CA THR A 116 -8.95 9.34 4.64
C THR A 116 -7.98 9.42 5.82
N SER A 117 -8.28 8.75 6.94
CA SER A 117 -7.38 8.68 8.10
C SER A 117 -6.05 7.99 7.76
N CYS A 118 -6.05 6.95 6.92
CA CYS A 118 -4.83 6.29 6.46
C CYS A 118 -3.95 7.22 5.61
N VAL A 119 -4.55 8.04 4.74
CA VAL A 119 -3.80 9.03 3.96
C VAL A 119 -3.16 10.06 4.88
N TYR A 120 -3.89 10.61 5.86
CA TYR A 120 -3.31 11.53 6.86
C TYR A 120 -2.22 10.85 7.70
N GLY A 121 -2.42 9.60 8.12
CA GLY A 121 -1.41 8.81 8.81
C GLY A 121 -0.11 8.69 8.03
N SER A 122 -0.20 8.44 6.71
CA SER A 122 0.96 8.41 5.81
C SER A 122 1.63 9.77 5.71
N VAL A 123 0.88 10.84 5.49
CA VAL A 123 1.41 12.20 5.37
C VAL A 123 2.12 12.64 6.65
N PHE A 124 1.49 12.49 7.81
CA PHE A 124 2.09 12.85 9.10
C PHE A 124 3.34 12.01 9.41
N THR A 125 3.36 10.75 8.95
CA THR A 125 4.55 9.90 9.06
C THR A 125 5.71 10.42 8.20
N LEU A 126 5.46 10.90 6.97
CA LEU A 126 6.48 11.52 6.13
C LEU A 126 7.04 12.80 6.76
N VAL A 127 6.18 13.65 7.34
CA VAL A 127 6.61 14.84 8.11
C VAL A 127 7.48 14.44 9.29
N ALA A 128 7.05 13.46 10.09
CA ALA A 128 7.80 12.97 11.24
C ALA A 128 9.17 12.37 10.85
N LEU A 129 9.23 11.63 9.74
CA LEU A 129 10.48 11.10 9.18
C LEU A 129 11.44 12.24 8.78
N SER A 130 10.96 13.25 8.05
CA SER A 130 11.78 14.38 7.60
C SER A 130 12.31 15.18 8.80
N PHE A 131 11.47 15.43 9.80
CA PHE A 131 11.86 16.12 11.02
C PHE A 131 12.87 15.32 11.86
N SER A 132 12.68 14.01 11.99
CA SER A 132 13.63 13.13 12.67
C SER A 132 15.01 13.16 12.01
N ARG A 133 15.08 13.20 10.67
CA ARG A 133 16.35 13.31 9.93
C ARG A 133 16.97 14.70 10.06
N PHE A 134 16.16 15.73 10.00
CA PHE A 134 16.62 17.09 10.28
C PHE A 134 17.28 17.16 11.67
N TRP A 135 16.60 16.67 12.72
CA TRP A 135 17.14 16.66 14.07
C TRP A 135 18.45 15.88 14.20
N ALA A 136 18.49 14.67 13.62
CA ALA A 136 19.67 13.82 13.69
C ALA A 136 20.91 14.41 12.98
N ILE A 137 20.69 15.20 11.93
CA ILE A 137 21.78 15.77 11.14
C ILE A 137 22.20 17.14 11.68
N VAL A 138 21.25 18.01 12.00
CA VAL A 138 21.55 19.37 12.45
C VAL A 138 22.01 19.42 13.92
N LYS A 139 21.47 18.49 14.75
CA LYS A 139 21.82 18.42 16.19
C LYS A 139 22.35 17.03 16.58
N PRO A 140 23.53 16.60 16.06
CA PRO A 140 24.05 15.24 16.21
C PRO A 140 24.43 14.89 17.66
N PHE A 141 24.74 15.87 18.50
CA PHE A 141 25.09 15.66 19.90
C PHE A 141 23.88 15.55 20.83
N ASN A 142 22.68 15.86 20.32
CA ASN A 142 21.46 15.69 21.10
C ASN A 142 21.00 14.22 21.11
N ARG A 143 20.22 13.86 22.15
CA ARG A 143 19.64 12.52 22.24
C ARG A 143 18.82 12.21 20.99
N GLN A 144 19.21 11.14 20.31
CA GLN A 144 18.52 10.68 19.09
C GLN A 144 17.21 9.95 19.45
N PRO A 145 16.18 10.06 18.61
CA PRO A 145 14.90 9.40 18.86
C PRO A 145 15.07 7.88 18.87
N ASN A 146 14.50 7.24 19.89
CA ASN A 146 14.55 5.79 20.10
C ASN A 146 13.22 5.12 19.64
N ILE A 147 13.17 3.80 19.77
CA ILE A 147 11.99 2.99 19.37
C ILE A 147 10.75 3.37 20.20
N PHE A 148 10.92 3.66 21.49
CA PHE A 148 9.80 4.07 22.35
C PHE A 148 9.16 5.37 21.85
N MET A 149 9.98 6.36 21.50
CA MET A 149 9.50 7.61 20.90
C MET A 149 8.79 7.35 19.55
N ALA A 150 9.29 6.40 18.75
CA ALA A 150 8.61 6.02 17.51
C ALA A 150 7.19 5.52 17.76
N LYS A 151 7.02 4.62 18.73
CA LYS A 151 5.70 4.06 19.08
C LYS A 151 4.74 5.12 19.60
N VAL A 152 5.21 6.00 20.50
CA VAL A 152 4.41 7.12 21.03
C VAL A 152 3.99 8.06 19.89
N LEU A 153 4.92 8.40 19.00
CA LEU A 153 4.65 9.28 17.88
C LEU A 153 3.66 8.64 16.89
N ILE A 154 3.75 7.34 16.62
CA ILE A 154 2.78 6.61 15.81
C ILE A 154 1.38 6.70 16.44
N GLY A 155 1.25 6.46 17.73
CA GLY A 155 -0.02 6.62 18.43
C GLY A 155 -0.59 8.05 18.28
N PHE A 156 0.25 9.06 18.45
CA PHE A 156 -0.13 10.46 18.27
C PHE A 156 -0.56 10.76 16.81
N ILE A 157 0.18 10.26 15.82
CA ILE A 157 -0.16 10.40 14.39
C ILE A 157 -1.56 9.86 14.12
N TRP A 158 -1.89 8.65 14.59
CA TRP A 158 -3.22 8.07 14.37
C TRP A 158 -4.33 8.85 15.08
N ILE A 159 -4.10 9.31 16.32
CA ILE A 159 -5.06 10.17 17.03
C ILE A 159 -5.32 11.44 16.22
N CYS A 160 -4.28 12.14 15.77
CA CYS A 160 -4.43 13.34 14.93
C CYS A 160 -5.15 13.03 13.61
N SER A 161 -4.82 11.90 12.96
CA SER A 161 -5.46 11.48 11.70
C SER A 161 -6.96 11.25 11.86
N PHE A 162 -7.40 10.64 12.96
CA PHE A 162 -8.82 10.46 13.25
C PHE A 162 -9.53 11.76 13.61
N ILE A 163 -8.89 12.66 14.39
CA ILE A 163 -9.48 13.96 14.74
C ILE A 163 -9.77 14.79 13.50
N VAL A 164 -8.85 14.84 12.53
CA VAL A 164 -9.02 15.59 11.28
C VAL A 164 -10.18 15.08 10.44
N VAL A 165 -10.55 13.82 10.58
CA VAL A 165 -11.62 13.18 9.79
C VAL A 165 -13.02 13.33 10.44
N ILE A 166 -13.11 13.76 11.70
CA ILE A 166 -14.41 13.95 12.40
C ILE A 166 -15.41 14.80 11.61
N PRO A 167 -15.04 15.97 11.03
CA PRO A 167 -15.98 16.77 10.24
C PRO A 167 -16.55 16.01 9.04
N TYR A 168 -15.73 15.19 8.39
CA TYR A 168 -16.13 14.35 7.27
C TYR A 168 -17.15 13.28 7.68
N MET A 169 -16.94 12.63 8.83
CA MET A 169 -17.88 11.63 9.37
C MET A 169 -19.28 12.23 9.62
N SER A 170 -19.35 13.50 9.99
CA SER A 170 -20.63 14.16 10.30
C SER A 170 -21.52 14.43 9.11
N VAL A 171 -20.97 14.43 7.89
CA VAL A 171 -21.70 14.74 6.65
C VAL A 171 -21.95 13.53 5.77
N LEU A 172 -21.35 12.38 6.08
CA LEU A 172 -21.62 11.13 5.38
C LEU A 172 -23.08 10.70 5.59
N ASN A 173 -23.76 10.43 4.49
CA ASN A 173 -25.14 10.01 4.48
C ASN A 173 -25.33 8.76 3.62
N TYR A 174 -25.98 7.78 4.22
CA TYR A 174 -26.48 6.61 3.51
C TYR A 174 -27.95 6.86 3.17
N SER A 175 -28.32 6.65 1.92
CA SER A 175 -29.70 6.73 1.44
C SER A 175 -29.99 5.57 0.49
N GLU A 176 -31.27 5.22 0.40
CA GLU A 176 -31.80 4.24 -0.54
C GLU A 176 -32.88 4.95 -1.36
N ASP A 177 -32.87 4.81 -2.67
CA ASP A 177 -33.87 5.38 -3.54
C ASP A 177 -35.14 4.50 -3.61
N ASP A 178 -36.18 5.00 -4.27
CA ASP A 178 -37.47 4.30 -4.40
C ASP A 178 -37.34 2.97 -5.17
N ASN A 179 -36.25 2.74 -5.88
CA ASN A 179 -35.94 1.51 -6.61
C ASN A 179 -35.05 0.53 -5.80
N GLY A 180 -34.76 0.82 -4.54
CA GLY A 180 -33.91 0.02 -3.69
C GLY A 180 -32.41 0.15 -3.96
N VAL A 181 -31.98 1.15 -4.75
CA VAL A 181 -30.57 1.41 -5.02
C VAL A 181 -29.98 2.19 -3.85
N GLN A 182 -28.90 1.63 -3.30
CA GLN A 182 -28.20 2.22 -2.17
C GLN A 182 -27.16 3.25 -2.65
N HIS A 183 -27.09 4.35 -1.93
CA HIS A 183 -26.15 5.44 -2.15
C HIS A 183 -25.41 5.75 -0.85
N CYS A 184 -24.09 5.90 -0.95
CA CYS A 184 -23.25 6.43 0.11
C CYS A 184 -22.56 7.68 -0.40
N GLY A 185 -22.91 8.82 0.15
CA GLY A 185 -22.39 10.09 -0.32
C GLY A 185 -22.35 11.14 0.78
N GLU A 186 -21.91 12.31 0.43
CA GLU A 186 -21.68 13.44 1.32
C GLU A 186 -22.83 14.44 1.20
N LYS A 187 -23.42 14.85 2.32
CA LYS A 187 -24.42 15.93 2.37
C LYS A 187 -23.78 17.21 2.85
N TRP A 188 -23.16 17.92 1.93
CA TRP A 188 -22.58 19.25 2.14
C TRP A 188 -23.48 20.36 1.58
N THR A 189 -23.41 21.52 2.18
CA THR A 189 -23.75 22.75 1.44
C THR A 189 -22.59 23.06 0.48
N ASN A 190 -22.87 23.75 -0.64
CA ASN A 190 -21.82 24.07 -1.64
C ASN A 190 -20.63 24.81 -1.02
N THR A 191 -20.86 25.70 -0.06
CA THR A 191 -19.79 26.42 0.63
C THR A 191 -18.96 25.48 1.51
N GLN A 192 -19.60 24.58 2.24
CA GLN A 192 -18.90 23.62 3.10
C GLN A 192 -18.04 22.66 2.28
N LYS A 193 -18.60 22.10 1.18
CA LYS A 193 -17.87 21.20 0.28
C LYS A 193 -16.61 21.88 -0.27
N ARG A 194 -16.76 23.10 -0.78
CA ARG A 194 -15.64 23.89 -1.30
C ARG A 194 -14.57 24.16 -0.24
N THR A 195 -14.98 24.58 0.96
CA THR A 195 -14.06 24.84 2.07
C THR A 195 -13.32 23.57 2.48
N TYR A 196 -14.02 22.44 2.56
CA TYR A 196 -13.43 21.16 2.93
C TYR A 196 -12.45 20.66 1.86
N THR A 197 -12.77 20.74 0.57
CA THR A 197 -11.87 20.37 -0.54
C THR A 197 -10.58 21.19 -0.54
N ILE A 198 -10.70 22.52 -0.33
CA ILE A 198 -9.53 23.40 -0.19
C ILE A 198 -8.72 23.03 1.06
N ALA A 199 -9.37 22.77 2.19
CA ALA A 199 -8.70 22.36 3.42
C ALA A 199 -7.96 21.04 3.24
N LEU A 200 -8.56 20.04 2.59
CA LEU A 200 -7.88 18.78 2.24
C LEU A 200 -6.62 19.04 1.41
N PHE A 201 -6.72 19.83 0.35
CA PHE A 201 -5.57 20.17 -0.49
C PHE A 201 -4.45 20.84 0.30
N LEU A 202 -4.79 21.81 1.16
CA LEU A 202 -3.80 22.53 1.96
C LEU A 202 -3.17 21.65 3.05
N PHE A 203 -3.98 20.96 3.86
CA PHE A 203 -3.49 20.23 5.03
C PHE A 203 -2.97 18.83 4.71
N GLN A 204 -3.41 18.22 3.64
CA GLN A 204 -2.97 16.89 3.24
C GLN A 204 -1.83 16.91 2.21
N TYR A 205 -1.68 18.01 1.46
CA TYR A 205 -0.70 18.12 0.38
C TYR A 205 0.24 19.31 0.54
N VAL A 206 -0.25 20.55 0.47
CA VAL A 206 0.61 21.74 0.37
C VAL A 206 1.47 21.96 1.62
N PHE A 207 0.85 22.04 2.81
CA PHE A 207 1.59 22.30 4.05
C PHE A 207 2.59 21.21 4.41
N PRO A 208 2.21 19.90 4.38
CA PRO A 208 3.16 18.83 4.64
C PRO A 208 4.35 18.85 3.69
N LEU A 209 4.12 18.97 2.39
CA LEU A 209 5.21 19.03 1.41
C LEU A 209 6.11 20.23 1.61
N THR A 210 5.56 21.39 1.94
CA THR A 210 6.34 22.59 2.24
C THR A 210 7.26 22.37 3.44
N ILE A 211 6.73 21.79 4.52
CA ILE A 211 7.53 21.48 5.73
C ILE A 211 8.64 20.48 5.39
N ILE A 212 8.33 19.41 4.65
CA ILE A 212 9.30 18.39 4.25
C ILE A 212 10.37 18.98 3.34
N CYS A 213 10.00 19.80 2.35
CA CYS A 213 10.95 20.48 1.45
C CYS A 213 11.88 21.39 2.22
N MET A 214 11.37 22.20 3.15
CA MET A 214 12.21 23.05 4.01
C MET A 214 13.19 22.20 4.82
N ALA A 215 12.74 21.13 5.46
CA ALA A 215 13.61 20.24 6.22
C ALA A 215 14.73 19.67 5.35
N TYR A 216 14.43 19.20 4.13
CA TYR A 216 15.45 18.65 3.22
C TYR A 216 16.41 19.71 2.67
N ILE A 217 15.96 20.93 2.41
CA ILE A 217 16.84 22.03 2.02
C ILE A 217 17.89 22.31 3.12
N TYR A 218 17.44 22.37 4.38
CA TYR A 218 18.35 22.55 5.51
C TYR A 218 19.31 21.36 5.68
N ILE A 219 18.83 20.13 5.57
CA ILE A 219 19.66 18.92 5.62
C ILE A 219 20.74 18.94 4.56
N ILE A 220 20.39 19.27 3.30
CA ILE A 220 21.32 19.31 2.18
C ILE A 220 22.38 20.39 2.42
N ARG A 221 21.98 21.58 2.84
CA ARG A 221 22.91 22.68 3.18
C ARG A 221 23.91 22.26 4.27
N GLU A 222 23.42 21.63 5.34
CA GLU A 222 24.26 21.15 6.44
C GLU A 222 25.25 20.08 5.98
N LEU A 223 24.81 19.10 5.19
CA LEU A 223 25.67 18.07 4.64
C LEU A 223 26.73 18.61 3.66
N CYS A 224 26.42 19.67 2.89
CA CYS A 224 27.36 20.34 2.01
C CYS A 224 28.40 21.16 2.82
N TYR A 225 27.96 21.82 3.89
CA TYR A 225 28.86 22.59 4.77
C TYR A 225 29.86 21.67 5.47
N ARG A 226 29.41 20.58 6.08
CA ARG A 226 30.29 19.61 6.77
C ARG A 226 31.26 18.92 5.84
N LYS A 227 30.92 18.69 4.56
CA LYS A 227 31.85 18.11 3.58
C LYS A 227 33.13 18.90 3.42
N LYS A 228 33.11 20.22 3.66
CA LYS A 228 34.28 21.10 3.53
C LYS A 228 35.24 21.03 4.71
N THR A 229 34.80 20.51 5.88
CA THR A 229 35.50 20.70 7.16
C THR A 229 36.01 19.39 7.78
N GLU A 230 35.66 18.18 7.28
CA GLU A 230 35.83 16.91 7.99
C GLU A 230 36.94 15.96 7.48
N ASN A 231 37.50 15.19 8.45
CA ASN A 231 38.49 14.12 8.28
C ASN A 231 37.87 12.82 7.68
N ASN A 232 38.76 11.94 7.18
CA ASN A 232 38.36 10.73 6.43
C ASN A 232 37.40 9.75 7.13
N ASN A 233 37.48 9.60 8.45
CA ASN A 233 36.60 8.66 9.21
C ASN A 233 35.15 9.15 9.31
N CYS A 234 34.89 10.45 9.16
CA CYS A 234 33.56 11.04 9.13
C CYS A 234 32.86 10.88 7.76
N LYS A 235 33.63 10.62 6.69
CA LYS A 235 33.09 10.47 5.31
C LYS A 235 32.18 9.26 5.15
N ILE A 236 32.48 8.13 5.82
CA ILE A 236 31.67 6.90 5.73
C ILE A 236 30.28 7.15 6.34
N LYS A 237 30.23 7.70 7.55
CA LYS A 237 28.97 8.02 8.25
C LYS A 237 28.12 9.04 7.48
N GLN A 238 28.76 10.00 6.83
CA GLN A 238 28.08 10.94 5.94
C GLN A 238 27.49 10.28 4.69
N LEU A 239 28.17 9.30 4.10
CA LEU A 239 27.67 8.56 2.94
C LEU A 239 26.41 7.76 3.28
N GLU A 240 26.37 7.10 4.43
CA GLU A 240 25.17 6.39 4.91
C GLU A 240 24.02 7.34 5.17
N THR A 241 24.28 8.47 5.83
CA THR A 241 23.29 9.53 6.05
C THR A 241 22.70 10.02 4.74
N LYS A 242 23.54 10.28 3.72
CA LYS A 242 23.10 10.70 2.37
C LYS A 242 22.20 9.66 1.70
N LYS A 243 22.50 8.36 1.84
CA LYS A 243 21.67 7.28 1.29
C LYS A 243 20.27 7.30 1.90
N VAL A 244 20.17 7.46 3.23
CA VAL A 244 18.87 7.52 3.93
C VAL A 244 18.08 8.78 3.54
N VAL A 245 18.73 9.94 3.49
CA VAL A 245 18.09 11.19 3.04
C VAL A 245 17.59 11.05 1.60
N LYS A 246 18.42 10.49 0.69
CA LYS A 246 18.01 10.22 -0.69
C LYS A 246 16.78 9.31 -0.76
N LEU A 247 16.74 8.24 0.02
CA LEU A 247 15.58 7.34 0.10
C LEU A 247 14.31 8.09 0.48
N LEU A 248 14.37 8.90 1.55
CA LEU A 248 13.21 9.64 2.04
C LEU A 248 12.78 10.75 1.08
N CYS A 249 13.71 11.41 0.37
CA CYS A 249 13.39 12.33 -0.72
C CYS A 249 12.60 11.63 -1.84
N ILE A 250 13.05 10.43 -2.25
CA ILE A 250 12.37 9.66 -3.30
C ILE A 250 10.97 9.28 -2.87
N ILE A 251 10.76 8.80 -1.63
CA ILE A 251 9.44 8.47 -1.10
C ILE A 251 8.52 9.70 -1.11
N THR A 252 9.03 10.85 -0.66
CA THR A 252 8.26 12.10 -0.64
C THR A 252 7.91 12.59 -2.06
N MET A 253 8.84 12.50 -3.01
CA MET A 253 8.58 12.85 -4.41
C MET A 253 7.56 11.93 -5.04
N THR A 254 7.63 10.62 -4.76
CA THR A 254 6.64 9.65 -5.21
C THR A 254 5.25 10.00 -4.67
N PHE A 255 5.14 10.30 -3.38
CA PHE A 255 3.91 10.77 -2.76
C PHE A 255 3.39 12.03 -3.46
N ALA A 256 4.25 13.04 -3.66
CA ALA A 256 3.86 14.28 -4.29
C ALA A 256 3.31 14.07 -5.71
N ILE A 257 3.96 13.25 -6.52
CA ILE A 257 3.57 12.96 -7.91
C ILE A 257 2.28 12.13 -7.96
N CYS A 258 2.15 11.13 -7.11
CA CYS A 258 1.00 10.21 -7.15
C CYS A 258 -0.28 10.83 -6.57
N VAL A 259 -0.17 11.73 -5.61
CA VAL A 259 -1.35 12.32 -4.92
C VAL A 259 -1.85 13.59 -5.60
N LEU A 260 -0.98 14.34 -6.29
CA LEU A 260 -1.32 15.60 -6.96
C LEU A 260 -2.51 15.51 -7.94
N PRO A 261 -2.57 14.50 -8.85
CA PRO A 261 -3.64 14.40 -9.82
C PRO A 261 -5.03 14.36 -9.17
N TYR A 262 -5.17 13.61 -8.07
CA TYR A 262 -6.42 13.54 -7.31
C TYR A 262 -6.85 14.91 -6.75
N HIS A 263 -5.92 15.65 -6.14
CA HIS A 263 -6.23 16.98 -5.60
C HIS A 263 -6.58 18.00 -6.68
N ILE A 264 -5.88 17.97 -7.83
CA ILE A 264 -6.20 18.84 -8.96
C ILE A 264 -7.60 18.52 -9.49
N PHE A 265 -7.91 17.22 -9.69
CA PHE A 265 -9.21 16.78 -10.16
C PHE A 265 -10.33 17.25 -9.21
N ALA A 266 -10.17 16.99 -7.91
CA ALA A 266 -11.15 17.39 -6.89
C ALA A 266 -11.41 18.92 -6.88
N LEU A 267 -10.36 19.72 -7.02
CA LEU A 267 -10.49 21.17 -7.14
C LEU A 267 -11.20 21.57 -8.44
N CYS A 268 -10.85 20.97 -9.59
CA CYS A 268 -11.49 21.25 -10.87
C CYS A 268 -12.99 20.92 -10.84
N VAL A 269 -13.39 19.83 -10.22
CA VAL A 269 -14.80 19.47 -10.03
C VAL A 269 -15.50 20.50 -9.13
N GLU A 270 -14.88 20.85 -8.01
CA GLU A 270 -15.48 21.76 -7.03
C GLU A 270 -15.65 23.19 -7.54
N PHE A 271 -14.75 23.65 -8.42
CA PHE A 271 -14.85 24.98 -9.07
C PHE A 271 -15.63 24.95 -10.38
N GLY A 272 -16.25 23.81 -10.74
CA GLY A 272 -17.09 23.66 -11.92
C GLY A 272 -16.35 23.67 -13.25
N ALA A 273 -15.02 23.45 -13.23
CA ALA A 273 -14.21 23.28 -14.43
C ALA A 273 -14.38 21.89 -15.06
N LEU A 274 -14.71 20.88 -14.25
CA LEU A 274 -14.99 19.51 -14.66
C LEU A 274 -16.31 19.05 -14.04
N ASP A 275 -17.03 18.20 -14.78
CA ASP A 275 -18.22 17.50 -14.32
C ASP A 275 -17.78 16.07 -13.96
N GLU A 276 -17.97 15.66 -12.71
CA GLU A 276 -17.48 14.36 -12.22
C GLU A 276 -18.10 13.18 -12.97
N GLU A 277 -19.40 13.25 -13.28
CA GLU A 277 -20.08 12.17 -14.01
C GLU A 277 -19.61 12.05 -15.45
N LYS A 278 -19.34 13.18 -16.13
CA LYS A 278 -18.84 13.17 -17.53
C LYS A 278 -17.36 12.82 -17.61
N ASN A 279 -16.59 13.01 -16.54
CA ASN A 279 -15.14 12.80 -16.52
C ASN A 279 -14.74 11.59 -15.66
N ASN A 280 -15.58 10.56 -15.63
CA ASN A 280 -15.36 9.34 -14.84
C ASN A 280 -13.99 8.71 -15.05
N ILE A 281 -13.52 8.63 -16.29
CA ILE A 281 -12.20 8.05 -16.64
C ILE A 281 -11.07 8.87 -16.01
N ILE A 282 -11.15 10.20 -16.02
CA ILE A 282 -10.13 11.06 -15.39
C ILE A 282 -10.09 10.83 -13.89
N SER A 283 -11.27 10.77 -13.25
CA SER A 283 -11.40 10.43 -11.83
C SER A 283 -10.69 9.11 -11.51
N LEU A 284 -10.96 8.10 -12.29
CA LEU A 284 -10.43 6.75 -12.13
C LEU A 284 -8.91 6.69 -12.31
N ILE A 285 -8.37 7.39 -13.32
CA ILE A 285 -6.93 7.54 -13.51
C ILE A 285 -6.31 8.21 -12.28
N CYS A 286 -6.95 9.24 -11.70
CA CYS A 286 -6.47 9.89 -10.48
C CYS A 286 -6.44 8.92 -9.27
N TYR A 287 -7.44 8.06 -9.12
CA TYR A 287 -7.45 7.01 -8.10
C TYR A 287 -6.36 5.95 -8.34
N ILE A 288 -6.12 5.55 -9.59
CA ILE A 288 -5.01 4.63 -9.93
C ILE A 288 -3.67 5.22 -9.49
N PHE A 289 -3.41 6.51 -9.75
CA PHE A 289 -2.22 7.20 -9.26
C PHE A 289 -2.15 7.19 -7.73
N LEU A 290 -3.26 7.51 -7.06
CA LEU A 290 -3.34 7.53 -5.60
C LEU A 290 -3.00 6.16 -5.00
N TYR A 291 -3.57 5.07 -5.52
CA TYR A 291 -3.29 3.71 -5.06
C TYR A 291 -1.89 3.22 -5.42
N THR A 292 -1.34 3.66 -6.56
CA THR A 292 0.02 3.34 -6.98
C THR A 292 1.06 3.82 -5.96
N ASN A 293 0.79 4.93 -5.25
CA ASN A 293 1.67 5.40 -4.18
C ASN A 293 1.94 4.30 -3.13
N SER A 294 0.92 3.57 -2.70
CA SER A 294 1.06 2.49 -1.71
C SER A 294 1.86 1.30 -2.24
N ALA A 295 1.77 0.99 -3.53
CA ALA A 295 2.50 -0.11 -4.16
C ALA A 295 3.99 0.23 -4.40
N LEU A 296 4.32 1.50 -4.60
CA LEU A 296 5.70 1.93 -4.89
C LEU A 296 6.58 1.92 -3.65
N ASN A 297 6.06 2.12 -2.44
CA ASN A 297 6.84 2.19 -1.21
C ASN A 297 7.76 0.98 -0.99
N PRO A 298 7.30 -0.29 -1.00
CA PRO A 298 8.16 -1.47 -0.85
C PRO A 298 9.21 -1.61 -1.96
N VAL A 299 8.85 -1.22 -3.19
CA VAL A 299 9.76 -1.25 -4.34
C VAL A 299 10.91 -0.27 -4.12
N ILE A 300 10.60 0.94 -3.68
CA ILE A 300 11.59 1.98 -3.36
C ILE A 300 12.52 1.52 -2.23
N TYR A 301 11.98 0.90 -1.17
CA TYR A 301 12.80 0.36 -0.08
C TYR A 301 13.77 -0.72 -0.60
N ASN A 302 13.30 -1.63 -1.44
CA ASN A 302 14.13 -2.69 -2.01
C ASN A 302 15.24 -2.16 -2.92
N ILE A 303 14.97 -1.11 -3.71
CA ILE A 303 15.96 -0.54 -4.64
C ILE A 303 16.99 0.33 -3.90
N PHE A 304 16.54 1.21 -3.03
CA PHE A 304 17.39 2.28 -2.47
C PHE A 304 17.92 2.00 -1.06
N ASN A 305 17.43 0.99 -0.36
CA ASN A 305 17.90 0.62 0.97
C ASN A 305 18.53 -0.79 0.96
N ALA A 306 19.86 -0.84 1.16
CA ALA A 306 20.61 -2.10 1.15
C ALA A 306 20.16 -3.08 2.23
N GLU A 307 19.84 -2.61 3.44
CA GLU A 307 19.39 -3.45 4.55
C GLU A 307 18.04 -4.11 4.26
N PHE A 308 17.09 -3.36 3.70
CA PHE A 308 15.82 -3.90 3.23
C PHE A 308 16.05 -4.91 2.09
N ARG A 309 16.85 -4.56 1.08
CA ARG A 309 17.15 -5.45 -0.06
C ARG A 309 17.74 -6.80 0.38
N GLU A 310 18.70 -6.80 1.29
CA GLU A 310 19.26 -8.03 1.85
C GLU A 310 18.21 -8.81 2.63
N SER A 311 17.41 -8.11 3.41
CA SER A 311 16.33 -8.73 4.19
C SER A 311 15.24 -9.35 3.32
N PHE A 312 14.89 -8.71 2.19
CA PHE A 312 13.98 -9.28 1.19
C PHE A 312 14.55 -10.55 0.57
N LYS A 313 15.84 -10.53 0.16
CA LYS A 313 16.52 -11.70 -0.41
C LYS A 313 16.56 -12.88 0.57
N GLU A 314 16.87 -12.61 1.83
CA GLU A 314 16.92 -13.63 2.88
C GLU A 314 15.54 -14.23 3.14
N LEU A 315 14.49 -13.40 3.25
CA LEU A 315 13.13 -13.88 3.43
C LEU A 315 12.68 -14.74 2.24
N TYR A 316 12.95 -14.27 1.00
CA TYR A 316 12.63 -15.01 -0.22
C TYR A 316 13.33 -16.39 -0.26
N ARG A 317 14.62 -16.46 0.09
CA ARG A 317 15.34 -17.73 0.18
C ARG A 317 14.71 -18.67 1.22
N THR A 318 14.36 -18.13 2.39
CA THR A 318 13.72 -18.91 3.46
C THR A 318 12.38 -19.49 3.03
N VAL A 319 11.55 -18.68 2.36
CA VAL A 319 10.24 -19.12 1.84
C VAL A 319 10.40 -20.18 0.77
N ILE A 320 11.34 -20.01 -0.17
CA ILE A 320 11.62 -21.02 -1.20
C ILE A 320 12.07 -22.34 -0.57
N ILE A 321 13.03 -22.31 0.35
CA ILE A 321 13.51 -23.52 1.03
C ILE A 321 12.34 -24.21 1.75
N PHE A 322 11.47 -23.46 2.41
CA PHE A 322 10.30 -24.01 3.09
C PHE A 322 9.30 -24.66 2.13
N ILE A 323 9.04 -24.04 0.97
CA ILE A 323 8.15 -24.60 -0.07
C ILE A 323 8.75 -25.90 -0.63
N PHE A 324 10.03 -25.91 -1.01
CA PHE A 324 10.68 -27.11 -1.55
C PHE A 324 10.72 -28.24 -0.54
N TYR A 325 10.98 -27.93 0.73
CA TYR A 325 10.97 -28.93 1.80
C TYR A 325 9.58 -29.57 1.98
N ASN A 326 8.51 -28.78 1.97
CA ASN A 326 7.15 -29.30 2.10
C ASN A 326 6.75 -30.16 0.89
N ILE A 327 7.09 -29.74 -0.33
CA ILE A 327 6.82 -30.52 -1.55
C ILE A 327 7.55 -31.88 -1.50
N ASP A 328 8.79 -31.91 -1.05
CA ASP A 328 9.57 -33.16 -0.94
C ASP A 328 9.04 -34.06 0.19
N SER A 329 8.59 -33.46 1.29
CA SER A 329 7.92 -34.18 2.38
C SER A 329 6.62 -34.85 1.94
N GLU A 330 5.77 -34.16 1.16
CA GLU A 330 4.51 -34.73 0.63
C GLU A 330 4.78 -35.86 -0.37
N LYS A 331 5.76 -35.71 -1.26
CA LYS A 331 6.16 -36.79 -2.19
C LYS A 331 6.63 -38.05 -1.45
N ASN A 332 7.40 -37.86 -0.38
CA ASN A 332 7.89 -39.00 0.44
C ASN A 332 6.73 -39.70 1.19
N ILE A 333 5.75 -38.95 1.73
CA ILE A 333 4.56 -39.51 2.39
C ILE A 333 3.70 -40.27 1.36
N GLY A 334 3.51 -39.74 0.18
CA GLY A 334 2.77 -40.40 -0.93
C GLY A 334 3.43 -41.69 -1.40
N PHE A 335 4.77 -41.72 -1.45
CA PHE A 335 5.55 -42.94 -1.81
C PHE A 335 5.43 -44.04 -0.74
N PHE A 336 5.50 -43.70 0.54
CA PHE A 336 5.32 -44.64 1.64
C PHE A 336 3.86 -45.16 1.73
N SER A 337 2.88 -44.33 1.46
CA SER A 337 1.47 -44.74 1.40
C SER A 337 1.19 -45.71 0.25
N LYS A 338 1.79 -45.50 -0.92
CA LYS A 338 1.69 -46.43 -2.08
C LYS A 338 2.38 -47.78 -1.81
N ARG A 339 3.51 -47.79 -1.12
CA ARG A 339 4.24 -49.01 -0.76
C ARG A 339 3.52 -49.84 0.29
N ARG A 340 2.76 -49.22 1.22
CA ARG A 340 1.91 -49.93 2.21
C ARG A 340 0.71 -50.64 1.57
N ARG A 341 0.19 -50.15 0.43
CA ARG A 341 -0.92 -50.83 -0.27
C ARG A 341 -0.48 -52.01 -1.12
N SER A 342 0.79 -52.10 -1.47
CA SER A 342 1.32 -53.24 -2.25
C SER A 342 1.88 -54.40 -1.40
N CYS A 343 2.00 -54.25 -0.08
CA CYS A 343 2.42 -55.28 0.84
C CYS A 343 1.37 -55.40 1.96
N ALA A 344 0.27 -56.11 1.74
CA ALA A 344 -0.62 -56.56 2.80
C ALA A 344 -0.22 -57.98 3.22
N PRO A 345 0.39 -58.17 4.40
CA PRO A 345 0.41 -59.45 5.05
C PRO A 345 -0.65 -59.51 6.14
N SER A 346 -1.30 -60.62 6.18
CA SER A 346 -2.17 -61.17 7.23
C SER A 346 -1.64 -60.93 8.66
N SER A 347 -2.57 -60.43 9.51
CA SER A 347 -2.66 -60.65 10.95
C SER A 347 -1.52 -60.26 11.91
N ARG A 348 -1.95 -59.52 12.94
CA ARG A 348 -1.45 -59.37 14.32
C ARG A 348 -0.40 -58.36 14.67
N THR A 349 -0.87 -57.44 15.55
CA THR A 349 -0.17 -56.77 16.65
C THR A 349 0.94 -55.77 16.34
N SER A 350 0.68 -54.49 16.50
CA SER A 350 1.41 -53.55 17.36
C SER A 350 0.94 -52.12 17.19
N LYS A 351 0.23 -51.59 18.19
CA LYS A 351 -0.30 -50.23 18.26
C LYS A 351 0.69 -49.21 18.88
N TYR A 352 1.98 -49.48 18.93
CA TYR A 352 2.94 -48.72 19.77
C TYR A 352 4.07 -47.98 19.03
N SER A 353 4.03 -47.85 17.71
CA SER A 353 5.21 -47.31 16.99
C SER A 353 5.01 -46.00 16.21
N GLU A 354 3.80 -45.46 16.09
CA GLU A 354 3.55 -44.31 15.21
C GLU A 354 3.79 -42.94 15.88
N ASP A 355 3.49 -42.80 17.17
CA ASP A 355 3.61 -41.54 17.89
C ASP A 355 5.07 -41.14 18.20
N THR A 356 5.97 -42.09 18.33
CA THR A 356 7.37 -41.83 18.65
C THR A 356 8.18 -41.40 17.43
N PHE A 357 7.80 -41.87 16.24
CA PHE A 357 8.52 -41.54 15.01
C PHE A 357 8.22 -40.13 14.47
N THR A 358 6.96 -39.68 14.57
CA THR A 358 6.54 -38.34 14.22
C THR A 358 7.05 -37.28 15.20
N LYS A 359 7.09 -37.60 16.50
CA LYS A 359 7.65 -36.73 17.55
C LYS A 359 9.15 -36.53 17.43
N SER A 360 9.90 -37.60 17.13
CA SER A 360 11.37 -37.54 16.90
C SER A 360 11.72 -36.76 15.62
N ARG A 361 10.90 -36.82 14.58
CA ARG A 361 11.13 -36.12 13.32
C ARG A 361 10.86 -34.63 13.44
N ASN A 362 9.79 -34.23 14.14
CA ASN A 362 9.48 -32.83 14.42
C ASN A 362 10.50 -32.18 15.36
N SER A 363 11.03 -32.92 16.35
CA SER A 363 12.06 -32.39 17.25
C SER A 363 13.41 -32.17 16.54
N ARG A 364 13.83 -33.08 15.64
CA ARG A 364 15.03 -32.89 14.82
C ARG A 364 14.87 -31.73 13.82
N PHE A 365 13.69 -31.57 13.24
CA PHE A 365 13.41 -30.44 12.32
C PHE A 365 13.47 -29.09 13.06
N THR A 366 12.84 -28.99 14.21
CA THR A 366 12.89 -27.76 15.04
C THR A 366 14.32 -27.45 15.49
N GLN A 367 15.12 -28.48 15.82
CA GLN A 367 16.53 -28.30 16.14
C GLN A 367 17.38 -27.92 14.93
N THR A 368 17.14 -28.49 13.75
CA THR A 368 17.87 -28.15 12.52
C THR A 368 17.48 -26.75 12.02
N PHE A 369 16.20 -26.39 12.10
CA PHE A 369 15.71 -25.06 11.76
C PHE A 369 16.27 -24.00 12.71
N ASN A 370 16.26 -24.26 14.01
CA ASN A 370 16.86 -23.35 15.00
C ASN A 370 18.39 -23.25 14.83
N LYS A 371 19.06 -24.32 14.41
CA LYS A 371 20.49 -24.33 14.13
C LYS A 371 20.85 -23.62 12.83
N MET A 372 20.02 -23.72 11.78
CA MET A 372 20.18 -22.94 10.54
C MET A 372 19.82 -21.46 10.76
N ALA A 373 18.78 -21.16 11.52
CA ALA A 373 18.43 -19.80 11.91
C ALA A 373 19.51 -19.16 12.80
N SER A 374 20.14 -19.91 13.69
CA SER A 374 21.26 -19.43 14.50
C SER A 374 22.56 -19.29 13.71
N HIS A 375 22.83 -20.16 12.74
CA HIS A 375 23.99 -20.02 11.85
C HIS A 375 23.90 -18.85 10.87
N SER A 376 22.69 -18.53 10.37
CA SER A 376 22.49 -17.31 9.56
C SER A 376 22.55 -16.01 10.39
N LEU A 377 22.47 -16.10 11.71
CA LEU A 377 22.66 -14.99 12.66
C LEU A 377 24.12 -14.82 13.14
N ILE A 378 24.95 -15.87 13.03
CA ILE A 378 26.33 -15.88 13.55
C ILE A 378 27.38 -15.55 12.48
N THR A 379 27.07 -15.65 11.19
CA THR A 379 28.04 -15.37 10.12
C THR A 379 28.26 -13.90 9.80
N VAL A 380 27.75 -12.95 10.58
CA VAL A 380 27.91 -11.50 10.37
C VAL A 380 28.79 -10.83 11.45
N ASP A 381 29.19 -11.53 12.51
CA ASP A 381 29.91 -10.89 13.65
C ASP A 381 31.43 -11.21 13.73
N ILE A 382 32.07 -11.73 12.68
CA ILE A 382 33.49 -12.10 12.75
C ILE A 382 34.45 -11.14 12.00
N ASP A 383 33.97 -10.14 11.27
CA ASP A 383 34.85 -9.25 10.51
C ASP A 383 34.91 -7.79 10.97
N THR A 384 34.73 -7.51 12.26
CA THR A 384 34.97 -6.16 12.80
C THR A 384 35.83 -6.17 14.07
N CYS A 385 36.98 -6.85 13.99
CA CYS A 385 38.11 -6.61 14.89
C CYS A 385 39.43 -6.84 14.13
N GLN A 386 39.82 -5.85 13.36
CA GLN A 386 41.24 -5.46 13.09
C GLN A 386 41.27 -4.02 12.60
#